data_7719c34e9090c019483d43c6f34d414d
#
_entry.id   7719c34e9090c019483d43c6f34d414d
#
_cell.length_a   1.000
_cell.length_b   1.000
_cell.length_c   1.000
_cell.angle_alpha   90.00
_cell.angle_beta   90.00
_cell.angle_gamma   90.00
#
_symmetry.space_group_name_H-M   'P 1'
#
loop_
_entity.id
_entity.type
_entity.pdbx_description
1 polymer ?
#
loop_
_entity_poly.entity_id
_entity_poly.type
_entity_poly.pdbx_seq_one_letter_code
_entity_poly.pdbx_strand_id
1 'polypeptide(L)'
;MEERQSVIPISRWRWGVAFVVFMTLLFCGRLWWLQIYQGEHLGEKARSRYLRAIVTRAPRGEILDRNGKVLATNEPSFNIALFPAEFSTDSADPEKICKVIGIPRETLEGAIAKIRANKVPLFEPVRLVVGADFATVTRVLERSWELPGIIVLEEPLRRYPHGKLAAHXLGHVGAVAEEELKRRKDLDLFDWTGKMGLERXYDKFLQGEHGREIVXVDARGAPIRRLRREPAQPGQVLVTTLDLELQKVAEAALQGKRGAVVAIDPRNGEVLVMASSPTFDPNWFSKGIKPELWRWLVSHKAHPMQNRAIATAHPPGSTFKVVTATAALIYGKATPKTRINCGGGRVVGRRFFRCWRRHGTVDMVKAIGQSCDTYFYTLGLAVGPERLAHIASLMGLGAKTGIDLPGEIKGVLPSPKWKRERYRERWYGGDTANMSIGQGYLSATPIQMALVACAIANNGVVYQPHLVKERRSPDGKVLERVEPKVLHRIHAPASVWNTVKQGMLAAVYGPGGTARLLADLPIKVAGKTGSSEHRKGAKTHAWFIAFAPADNPQIALCVMVEEAGHGGEVAVPIAKQILQAFASKLQVADIATISVSR
;
A
#
# COMPACT_ATOMS: atom_id res chain seq x y z
N MET A 1 57.64 -0.45 -94.75
CA MET A 1 56.58 -0.76 -93.79
C MET A 1 56.09 0.58 -93.21
N GLU A 2 54.92 1.09 -93.70
CA GLU A 2 54.32 2.34 -93.23
C GLU A 2 53.40 2.03 -92.05
N GLU A 3 53.74 2.60 -90.89
CA GLU A 3 52.86 2.56 -89.74
C GLU A 3 51.66 3.49 -90.00
N ARG A 4 50.50 2.90 -90.23
CA ARG A 4 49.22 3.66 -90.23
C ARG A 4 48.89 4.10 -88.81
N GLN A 5 49.21 5.32 -88.45
CA GLN A 5 48.68 5.95 -87.28
C GLN A 5 47.19 6.17 -87.51
N SER A 6 46.38 5.43 -86.78
CA SER A 6 44.93 5.62 -86.79
C SER A 6 44.58 6.90 -86.01
N VAL A 7 44.43 8.00 -86.73
CA VAL A 7 43.96 9.28 -86.14
C VAL A 7 42.47 9.15 -85.88
N ILE A 8 42.07 9.13 -84.58
CA ILE A 8 40.65 9.11 -84.15
C ILE A 8 40.03 10.39 -84.71
N PRO A 9 38.95 10.32 -85.50
CA PRO A 9 38.32 11.53 -86.05
C PRO A 9 37.83 12.46 -84.92
N ILE A 10 38.06 13.74 -85.05
CA ILE A 10 37.81 14.83 -84.12
C ILE A 10 36.36 14.80 -83.65
N SER A 11 35.39 14.36 -84.45
CA SER A 11 34.00 14.23 -84.11
C SER A 11 33.76 13.19 -82.98
N ARG A 12 34.51 12.04 -83.05
CA ARG A 12 34.37 11.00 -82.00
C ARG A 12 34.95 11.46 -80.69
N TRP A 13 36.02 12.21 -80.69
CA TRP A 13 36.64 12.81 -79.53
C TRP A 13 35.63 13.79 -78.84
N ARG A 14 34.97 14.63 -79.62
CA ARG A 14 33.95 15.58 -79.13
C ARG A 14 32.77 14.86 -78.47
N TRP A 15 32.28 13.75 -78.97
CA TRP A 15 31.25 12.92 -78.35
C TRP A 15 31.73 12.29 -77.04
N GLY A 16 33.01 11.83 -77.04
CA GLY A 16 33.61 11.31 -75.78
C GLY A 16 33.71 12.37 -74.70
N VAL A 17 34.18 13.56 -75.04
CA VAL A 17 34.22 14.68 -74.09
C VAL A 17 32.82 15.08 -73.64
N ALA A 18 31.82 15.19 -74.52
CA ALA A 18 30.46 15.49 -74.20
C ALA A 18 29.84 14.44 -73.23
N PHE A 19 30.16 13.18 -73.46
CA PHE A 19 29.69 12.09 -72.60
C PHE A 19 30.28 12.20 -71.15
N VAL A 20 31.58 12.47 -71.06
CA VAL A 20 32.27 12.63 -69.77
C VAL A 20 31.70 13.85 -69.02
N VAL A 21 31.55 15.00 -69.74
CA VAL A 21 30.94 16.20 -69.12
C VAL A 21 29.52 15.91 -68.64
N PHE A 22 28.69 15.23 -69.43
CA PHE A 22 27.33 14.86 -69.06
C PHE A 22 27.32 13.96 -67.80
N MET A 23 28.16 12.94 -67.79
CA MET A 23 28.31 12.05 -66.64
C MET A 23 28.74 12.82 -65.37
N THR A 24 29.72 13.73 -65.53
CA THR A 24 30.22 14.55 -64.44
C THR A 24 29.07 15.44 -63.89
N LEU A 25 28.31 16.08 -64.77
CA LEU A 25 27.15 16.92 -64.33
C LEU A 25 26.09 16.09 -63.64
N LEU A 26 25.84 14.86 -64.11
CA LEU A 26 24.90 13.95 -63.51
C LEU A 26 25.35 13.53 -62.10
N PHE A 27 26.63 13.20 -61.94
CA PHE A 27 27.22 12.88 -60.64
C PHE A 27 27.20 14.10 -59.71
N CYS A 28 27.55 15.27 -60.19
CA CYS A 28 27.50 16.50 -59.40
C CYS A 28 26.08 16.83 -58.96
N GLY A 29 25.11 16.69 -59.84
CA GLY A 29 23.70 16.88 -59.54
C GLY A 29 23.22 15.88 -58.47
N ARG A 30 23.64 14.60 -58.60
CA ARG A 30 23.28 13.57 -57.61
C ARG A 30 23.94 13.84 -56.26
N LEU A 31 25.22 14.25 -56.26
CA LEU A 31 25.93 14.62 -55.03
C LEU A 31 25.28 15.82 -54.35
N TRP A 32 24.97 16.86 -55.14
CA TRP A 32 24.26 18.04 -54.65
C TRP A 32 22.92 17.64 -53.98
N TRP A 33 22.13 16.78 -54.65
CA TRP A 33 20.85 16.33 -54.15
C TRP A 33 21.02 15.56 -52.83
N LEU A 34 22.00 14.66 -52.73
CA LEU A 34 22.28 13.89 -51.53
C LEU A 34 22.84 14.74 -50.40
N GLN A 35 23.72 15.72 -50.68
CA GLN A 35 24.39 16.50 -49.66
C GLN A 35 23.56 17.70 -49.17
N ILE A 36 22.83 18.34 -50.08
CA ILE A 36 22.06 19.55 -49.75
C ILE A 36 20.60 19.22 -49.49
N TYR A 37 19.94 18.59 -50.46
CA TYR A 37 18.48 18.33 -50.33
C TYR A 37 18.17 17.24 -49.26
N GLN A 38 18.91 16.16 -49.27
CA GLN A 38 18.75 15.07 -48.31
C GLN A 38 19.77 15.12 -47.16
N GLY A 39 20.65 16.10 -47.14
CA GLY A 39 21.76 16.16 -46.19
C GLY A 39 21.35 16.10 -44.73
N GLU A 40 20.34 16.88 -44.35
CA GLU A 40 19.82 16.88 -42.98
C GLU A 40 19.24 15.50 -42.58
N HIS A 41 18.41 14.94 -43.44
CA HIS A 41 17.74 13.65 -43.19
C HIS A 41 18.78 12.49 -43.16
N LEU A 42 19.74 12.49 -44.06
CA LEU A 42 20.80 11.48 -44.05
C LEU A 42 21.75 11.68 -42.87
N GLY A 43 21.99 12.94 -42.49
CA GLY A 43 22.77 13.30 -41.32
C GLY A 43 22.09 12.83 -40.02
N GLU A 44 20.78 13.00 -39.91
CA GLU A 44 20.00 12.48 -38.77
C GLU A 44 20.03 10.95 -38.71
N LYS A 45 19.85 10.29 -39.84
CA LYS A 45 19.96 8.82 -39.92
C LYS A 45 21.36 8.31 -39.56
N ALA A 46 22.38 9.02 -39.98
CA ALA A 46 23.76 8.67 -39.61
C ALA A 46 23.99 8.87 -38.11
N ARG A 47 23.56 10.04 -37.57
CA ARG A 47 23.65 10.32 -36.13
C ARG A 47 22.91 9.28 -35.32
N SER A 48 21.71 8.89 -35.74
CA SER A 48 20.90 7.87 -35.02
C SER A 48 21.54 6.49 -34.99
N ARG A 49 22.47 6.21 -35.95
CA ARG A 49 23.22 4.95 -35.96
C ARG A 49 24.43 4.96 -35.02
N TYR A 50 25.00 6.15 -34.76
CA TYR A 50 26.23 6.27 -33.96
C TYR A 50 25.97 6.84 -32.56
N LEU A 51 24.78 7.38 -32.32
CA LEU A 51 24.41 7.91 -31.02
C LEU A 51 23.45 6.95 -30.32
N ARG A 52 23.74 6.64 -29.07
CA ARG A 52 22.88 5.78 -28.22
C ARG A 52 22.62 6.45 -26.90
N ALA A 53 21.42 6.24 -26.38
CA ALA A 53 21.04 6.69 -25.06
C ALA A 53 21.06 5.49 -24.12
N ILE A 54 21.92 5.53 -23.12
CA ILE A 54 21.97 4.55 -22.04
C ILE A 54 21.14 5.13 -20.90
N VAL A 55 20.13 4.39 -20.44
CA VAL A 55 19.21 4.84 -19.39
C VAL A 55 19.91 4.75 -18.02
N THR A 56 19.87 5.86 -17.26
CA THR A 56 20.31 5.91 -15.87
C THR A 56 19.07 5.86 -14.99
N ARG A 57 18.93 4.81 -14.20
CA ARG A 57 17.72 4.60 -13.38
C ARG A 57 17.61 5.65 -12.28
N ALA A 58 16.42 6.24 -12.15
CA ALA A 58 16.13 7.22 -11.11
C ALA A 58 15.97 6.53 -9.75
N PRO A 59 16.51 7.11 -8.68
CA PRO A 59 16.19 6.65 -7.34
C PRO A 59 14.69 6.88 -7.07
N ARG A 60 14.04 5.88 -6.51
CA ARG A 60 12.63 5.94 -6.14
C ARG A 60 12.46 6.88 -4.94
N GLY A 61 11.37 7.63 -4.90
CA GLY A 61 11.09 8.58 -3.83
C GLY A 61 11.06 7.91 -2.44
N GLU A 62 11.50 8.62 -1.43
CA GLU A 62 11.49 8.13 -0.05
C GLU A 62 10.07 8.16 0.54
N ILE A 63 9.82 7.28 1.49
CA ILE A 63 8.59 7.28 2.29
C ILE A 63 9.02 7.50 3.74
N LEU A 64 8.46 8.54 4.37
CA LEU A 64 8.80 8.96 5.74
C LEU A 64 7.57 8.83 6.64
N ASP A 65 7.81 8.64 7.94
CA ASP A 65 6.74 8.74 8.93
C ASP A 65 6.39 10.22 9.17
N ARG A 66 5.40 10.49 10.01
CA ARG A 66 4.92 11.86 10.32
C ARG A 66 6.00 12.76 10.95
N ASN A 67 7.04 12.18 11.53
CA ASN A 67 8.14 12.86 12.20
C ASN A 67 9.43 12.92 11.35
N GLY A 68 9.36 12.48 10.08
CA GLY A 68 10.49 12.49 9.16
C GLY A 68 11.40 11.28 9.25
N LYS A 69 11.02 10.24 9.99
CA LYS A 69 11.81 9.00 10.07
C LYS A 69 11.61 8.17 8.80
N VAL A 70 12.70 7.62 8.27
CA VAL A 70 12.68 6.90 6.99
C VAL A 70 12.00 5.54 7.14
N LEU A 71 10.97 5.30 6.33
CA LEU A 71 10.25 4.01 6.24
C LEU A 71 10.66 3.21 5.01
N ALA A 72 10.95 3.91 3.90
CA ALA A 72 11.47 3.30 2.66
C ALA A 72 12.40 4.27 1.97
N THR A 73 13.55 3.76 1.50
CA THR A 73 14.59 4.55 0.86
C THR A 73 15.24 3.70 -0.25
N ASN A 74 16.41 4.14 -0.73
CA ASN A 74 17.21 3.39 -1.69
C ASN A 74 18.63 3.26 -1.18
N GLU A 75 19.30 2.16 -1.52
CA GLU A 75 20.72 1.99 -1.29
C GLU A 75 21.42 1.75 -2.62
N PRO A 76 22.69 2.20 -2.78
CA PRO A 76 23.47 1.84 -3.96
C PRO A 76 23.64 0.32 -4.02
N SER A 77 23.47 -0.23 -5.22
CA SER A 77 23.57 -1.67 -5.41
C SER A 77 24.24 -1.97 -6.75
N PHE A 78 24.88 -3.11 -6.85
CA PHE A 78 25.54 -3.56 -8.07
C PHE A 78 24.72 -4.68 -8.70
N ASN A 79 24.35 -4.48 -9.96
CA ASN A 79 23.66 -5.48 -10.75
C ASN A 79 24.62 -6.03 -11.80
N ILE A 80 24.58 -7.34 -12.01
CA ILE A 80 25.36 -7.97 -13.09
C ILE A 80 24.38 -8.14 -14.25
N ALA A 81 24.78 -7.62 -15.42
CA ALA A 81 23.91 -7.57 -16.58
C ALA A 81 24.62 -8.05 -17.84
N LEU A 82 23.83 -8.58 -18.77
CA LEU A 82 24.26 -8.92 -20.10
C LEU A 82 23.94 -7.74 -21.02
N PHE A 83 24.96 -7.16 -21.65
CA PHE A 83 24.82 -6.02 -22.56
C PHE A 83 24.72 -6.54 -23.99
N PRO A 84 23.53 -6.51 -24.62
CA PRO A 84 23.34 -7.16 -25.92
C PRO A 84 24.28 -6.69 -27.02
N ALA A 85 24.61 -5.38 -27.05
CA ALA A 85 25.46 -4.80 -28.10
C ALA A 85 26.89 -5.35 -28.09
N GLU A 86 27.37 -5.83 -26.94
CA GLU A 86 28.73 -6.36 -26.77
C GLU A 86 28.76 -7.89 -26.65
N PHE A 87 27.59 -8.51 -26.47
CA PHE A 87 27.50 -9.94 -26.27
C PHE A 87 27.42 -10.70 -27.59
N SER A 88 28.36 -11.63 -27.79
CA SER A 88 28.37 -12.51 -28.98
C SER A 88 28.21 -13.97 -28.49
N THR A 89 27.20 -14.63 -28.98
CA THR A 89 26.97 -16.05 -28.69
C THR A 89 28.07 -16.97 -29.25
N ASP A 90 28.78 -16.49 -30.26
CA ASP A 90 29.83 -17.28 -30.92
C ASP A 90 31.14 -17.26 -30.13
N SER A 91 31.36 -16.20 -29.33
CA SER A 91 32.59 -16.03 -28.56
C SER A 91 32.41 -16.26 -27.06
N ALA A 92 31.15 -16.35 -26.60
CA ALA A 92 30.83 -16.52 -25.17
C ALA A 92 30.75 -18.00 -24.80
N ASP A 93 31.35 -18.36 -23.68
CA ASP A 93 31.19 -19.69 -23.06
C ASP A 93 30.12 -19.60 -21.96
N PRO A 94 28.89 -20.10 -22.20
CA PRO A 94 27.80 -19.99 -21.23
C PRO A 94 28.10 -20.69 -19.89
N GLU A 95 28.81 -21.82 -19.92
CA GLU A 95 29.15 -22.53 -18.69
C GLU A 95 30.09 -21.73 -17.80
N LYS A 96 31.06 -21.11 -18.42
CA LYS A 96 32.03 -20.24 -17.75
C LYS A 96 31.35 -19.02 -17.15
N ILE A 97 30.47 -18.36 -17.93
CA ILE A 97 29.69 -17.21 -17.46
C ILE A 97 28.86 -17.60 -16.21
N CYS A 98 28.10 -18.68 -16.30
CA CYS A 98 27.27 -19.17 -15.20
C CYS A 98 28.09 -19.49 -13.95
N LYS A 99 29.25 -20.13 -14.14
CA LYS A 99 30.15 -20.51 -13.03
C LYS A 99 30.74 -19.28 -12.33
N VAL A 100 31.20 -18.28 -13.10
CA VAL A 100 31.81 -17.07 -12.53
C VAL A 100 30.78 -16.23 -11.80
N ILE A 101 29.60 -16.04 -12.40
CA ILE A 101 28.52 -15.21 -11.79
C ILE A 101 27.80 -15.97 -10.66
N GLY A 102 27.72 -17.29 -10.77
CA GLY A 102 26.99 -18.12 -9.79
C GLY A 102 25.49 -18.19 -10.06
N ILE A 103 25.09 -18.21 -11.36
CA ILE A 103 23.67 -18.27 -11.76
C ILE A 103 23.34 -19.60 -12.44
N PRO A 104 22.05 -20.02 -12.35
CA PRO A 104 21.60 -21.17 -13.14
C PRO A 104 21.69 -20.91 -14.63
N ARG A 105 21.94 -21.95 -15.40
CA ARG A 105 22.04 -21.87 -16.87
C ARG A 105 20.75 -21.31 -17.50
N GLU A 106 19.62 -21.68 -16.94
CA GLU A 106 18.30 -21.22 -17.41
C GLU A 106 18.16 -19.69 -17.37
N THR A 107 18.78 -19.04 -16.38
CA THR A 107 18.77 -17.57 -16.24
C THR A 107 19.48 -16.92 -17.43
N LEU A 108 20.66 -17.42 -17.75
CA LEU A 108 21.45 -16.90 -18.88
C LEU A 108 20.75 -17.19 -20.23
N GLU A 109 20.29 -18.43 -20.42
CA GLU A 109 19.58 -18.84 -21.63
C GLU A 109 18.30 -18.03 -21.84
N GLY A 110 17.57 -17.74 -20.77
CA GLY A 110 16.39 -16.88 -20.82
C GLY A 110 16.70 -15.46 -21.28
N ALA A 111 17.81 -14.89 -20.81
CA ALA A 111 18.28 -13.57 -21.24
C ALA A 111 18.69 -13.59 -22.72
N ILE A 112 19.43 -14.60 -23.15
CA ILE A 112 19.87 -14.78 -24.56
C ILE A 112 18.64 -14.94 -25.47
N ALA A 113 17.65 -15.72 -25.03
CA ALA A 113 16.41 -15.94 -25.81
C ALA A 113 15.64 -14.63 -26.02
N LYS A 114 15.56 -13.77 -25.00
CA LYS A 114 14.92 -12.45 -25.11
C LYS A 114 15.64 -11.56 -26.12
N ILE A 115 16.97 -11.59 -26.12
CA ILE A 115 17.80 -10.82 -27.05
C ILE A 115 17.59 -11.33 -28.50
N ARG A 116 17.65 -12.65 -28.69
CA ARG A 116 17.47 -13.27 -30.03
C ARG A 116 16.06 -13.01 -30.59
N ALA A 117 15.06 -12.92 -29.74
CA ALA A 117 13.68 -12.63 -30.15
C ALA A 117 13.44 -11.15 -30.43
N ASN A 118 14.46 -10.30 -30.36
CA ASN A 118 14.39 -8.83 -30.49
C ASN A 118 13.41 -8.19 -29.51
N LYS A 119 13.22 -8.82 -28.35
CA LYS A 119 12.35 -8.28 -27.29
C LYS A 119 13.05 -7.25 -26.41
N VAL A 120 14.36 -7.13 -26.55
CA VAL A 120 15.20 -6.22 -25.77
C VAL A 120 16.01 -5.33 -26.74
N PRO A 121 16.01 -4.00 -26.52
CA PRO A 121 16.87 -3.11 -27.31
C PRO A 121 18.34 -3.45 -27.12
N LEU A 122 19.15 -3.28 -28.20
CA LEU A 122 20.58 -3.60 -28.22
C LEU A 122 21.38 -2.91 -27.11
N PHE A 123 20.93 -1.74 -26.68
CA PHE A 123 21.66 -0.88 -25.74
C PHE A 123 21.02 -0.88 -24.34
N GLU A 124 20.07 -1.79 -24.10
CA GLU A 124 19.46 -1.96 -22.79
C GLU A 124 20.00 -3.22 -22.11
N PRO A 125 20.77 -3.08 -21.03
CA PRO A 125 21.32 -4.25 -20.33
C PRO A 125 20.24 -5.15 -19.72
N VAL A 126 20.38 -6.46 -19.90
CA VAL A 126 19.48 -7.47 -19.31
C VAL A 126 20.08 -7.90 -17.97
N ARG A 127 19.41 -7.57 -16.86
CA ARG A 127 19.91 -7.90 -15.52
C ARG A 127 19.85 -9.41 -15.30
N LEU A 128 21.01 -10.00 -15.01
CA LEU A 128 21.16 -11.42 -14.65
C LEU A 128 21.10 -11.60 -13.13
N VAL A 129 21.71 -10.67 -12.39
CA VAL A 129 21.69 -10.65 -10.92
C VAL A 129 21.40 -9.22 -10.48
N VAL A 130 20.38 -9.07 -9.62
CA VAL A 130 20.04 -7.79 -8.99
C VAL A 130 20.57 -7.82 -7.55
N GLY A 131 21.31 -6.79 -7.17
CA GLY A 131 21.86 -6.69 -5.81
C GLY A 131 22.92 -7.74 -5.53
N ALA A 132 23.88 -7.91 -6.46
CA ALA A 132 24.99 -8.85 -6.30
C ALA A 132 25.85 -8.49 -5.09
N ASP A 133 26.34 -9.50 -4.41
CA ASP A 133 27.25 -9.31 -3.28
C ASP A 133 28.65 -8.88 -3.75
N PHE A 134 29.42 -8.29 -2.84
CA PHE A 134 30.74 -7.75 -3.14
C PHE A 134 31.68 -8.81 -3.73
N ALA A 135 31.63 -10.04 -3.21
CA ALA A 135 32.48 -11.13 -3.69
C ALA A 135 32.17 -11.51 -5.15
N THR A 136 30.89 -11.56 -5.51
CA THR A 136 30.48 -11.85 -6.89
C THR A 136 30.85 -10.69 -7.83
N VAL A 137 30.64 -9.45 -7.41
CA VAL A 137 31.03 -8.25 -8.18
C VAL A 137 32.55 -8.27 -8.45
N THR A 138 33.35 -8.50 -7.39
CA THR A 138 34.81 -8.55 -7.50
C THR A 138 35.25 -9.65 -8.48
N ARG A 139 34.68 -10.85 -8.34
CA ARG A 139 34.98 -11.99 -9.20
C ARG A 139 34.67 -11.70 -10.68
N VAL A 140 33.55 -11.01 -10.96
CA VAL A 140 33.16 -10.62 -12.32
C VAL A 140 34.12 -9.57 -12.87
N LEU A 141 34.46 -8.55 -12.06
CA LEU A 141 35.36 -7.47 -12.48
C LEU A 141 36.79 -7.99 -12.75
N GLU A 142 37.31 -8.85 -11.89
CA GLU A 142 38.65 -9.46 -12.05
C GLU A 142 38.76 -10.32 -13.31
N ARG A 143 37.62 -10.90 -13.72
CA ARG A 143 37.60 -11.81 -14.89
C ARG A 143 36.83 -11.22 -16.08
N SER A 144 36.66 -9.90 -16.10
CA SER A 144 35.85 -9.21 -17.14
C SER A 144 36.34 -9.51 -18.57
N TRP A 145 37.66 -9.70 -18.75
CA TRP A 145 38.26 -10.05 -20.04
C TRP A 145 37.83 -11.43 -20.56
N GLU A 146 37.37 -12.32 -19.64
CA GLU A 146 36.83 -13.65 -19.96
C GLU A 146 35.32 -13.67 -20.21
N LEU A 147 34.64 -12.53 -19.94
CA LEU A 147 33.19 -12.42 -19.92
C LEU A 147 32.69 -11.33 -20.88
N PRO A 148 32.89 -11.51 -22.18
CA PRO A 148 32.48 -10.47 -23.13
C PRO A 148 30.97 -10.20 -23.07
N GLY A 149 30.59 -8.93 -22.96
CA GLY A 149 29.20 -8.51 -22.86
C GLY A 149 28.59 -8.63 -21.50
N ILE A 150 29.34 -9.06 -20.47
CA ILE A 150 28.88 -9.03 -19.08
C ILE A 150 29.42 -7.74 -18.44
N ILE A 151 28.50 -6.95 -17.86
CA ILE A 151 28.84 -5.66 -17.25
C ILE A 151 28.29 -5.58 -15.82
N VAL A 152 28.90 -4.72 -15.02
CA VAL A 152 28.43 -4.40 -13.67
C VAL A 152 27.82 -3.00 -13.71
N LEU A 153 26.57 -2.88 -13.28
CA LEU A 153 25.84 -1.61 -13.24
C LEU A 153 25.61 -1.21 -11.78
N GLU A 154 25.85 0.05 -11.46
CA GLU A 154 25.44 0.62 -10.17
C GLU A 154 24.05 1.21 -10.36
N GLU A 155 23.07 0.66 -9.64
CA GLU A 155 21.67 1.08 -9.73
C GLU A 155 21.06 1.19 -8.31
N PRO A 156 20.09 2.10 -8.11
CA PRO A 156 19.43 2.19 -6.81
C PRO A 156 18.58 0.95 -6.53
N LEU A 157 18.72 0.39 -5.34
CA LEU A 157 17.93 -0.76 -4.86
C LEU A 157 16.99 -0.27 -3.76
N ARG A 158 15.71 -0.59 -3.87
CA ARG A 158 14.69 -0.23 -2.86
C ARG A 158 15.00 -0.90 -1.53
N ARG A 159 15.00 -0.12 -0.46
CA ARG A 159 15.35 -0.58 0.88
C ARG A 159 14.29 -0.16 1.89
N TYR A 160 13.87 -1.09 2.74
CA TYR A 160 12.94 -0.88 3.86
C TYR A 160 13.75 -1.10 5.15
N PRO A 161 14.25 0.01 5.78
CA PRO A 161 15.22 -0.12 6.88
C PRO A 161 14.70 -0.86 8.11
N HIS A 162 13.38 -0.84 8.32
CA HIS A 162 12.74 -1.46 9.48
C HIS A 162 12.23 -2.89 9.19
N GLY A 163 12.61 -3.48 8.04
CA GLY A 163 12.24 -4.85 7.69
C GLY A 163 10.74 -5.04 7.61
N LYS A 164 10.21 -5.94 8.43
CA LYS A 164 8.78 -6.31 8.45
C LYS A 164 7.83 -5.20 8.91
N LEU A 165 8.37 -4.15 9.54
CA LEU A 165 7.55 -3.10 10.15
C LEU A 165 6.78 -2.32 9.09
N ALA A 166 5.47 -2.14 9.30
CA ALA A 166 4.55 -1.44 8.40
C ALA A 166 4.49 -2.04 6.97
N ALA A 167 4.86 -3.30 6.82
CA ALA A 167 4.97 -3.96 5.50
C ALA A 167 3.68 -3.85 4.68
N HIS A 168 2.56 -4.05 5.30
CA HIS A 168 1.26 -3.96 4.60
C HIS A 168 0.89 -2.54 4.19
N UNK A 169 1.30 -1.60 4.89
CA UNK A 169 1.07 -0.33 4.66
C UNK A 169 1.87 0.15 3.64
N LEU A 170 3.18 -0.07 3.73
CA LEU A 170 4.15 0.33 2.71
C LEU A 170 3.97 -0.44 1.41
N GLY A 171 3.85 -1.74 1.50
CA GLY A 171 3.86 -2.60 0.34
C GLY A 171 5.29 -2.94 -0.09
N HIS A 172 5.44 -3.33 -1.36
CA HIS A 172 6.74 -3.70 -1.92
C HIS A 172 6.78 -3.36 -3.41
N VAL A 173 7.99 -3.36 -3.97
CA VAL A 173 8.23 -3.17 -5.39
C VAL A 173 8.44 -4.53 -6.07
N GLY A 174 8.35 -4.55 -7.39
CA GLY A 174 8.63 -5.71 -8.22
C GLY A 174 8.87 -5.30 -9.66
N ALA A 175 9.43 -6.21 -10.46
CA ALA A 175 9.66 -5.96 -11.87
C ALA A 175 8.34 -5.65 -12.59
N VAL A 176 8.39 -4.76 -13.57
CA VAL A 176 7.23 -4.37 -14.35
C VAL A 176 6.61 -5.58 -15.07
N ALA A 177 5.29 -5.65 -15.10
CA ALA A 177 4.54 -6.71 -15.79
C ALA A 177 4.11 -6.22 -17.18
N GLU A 178 3.90 -7.17 -18.11
CA GLU A 178 3.47 -6.85 -19.49
C GLU A 178 2.18 -6.02 -19.52
N GLU A 179 1.25 -6.30 -18.62
CA GLU A 179 -0.02 -5.58 -18.52
C GLU A 179 0.19 -4.12 -18.09
N GLU A 180 1.19 -3.88 -17.23
CA GLU A 180 1.56 -2.51 -16.80
C GLU A 180 2.15 -1.73 -17.97
N LEU A 181 3.03 -2.36 -18.76
CA LEU A 181 3.64 -1.74 -19.96
C LEU A 181 2.58 -1.34 -20.99
N LYS A 182 1.53 -2.17 -21.16
CA LYS A 182 0.43 -1.87 -22.08
C LYS A 182 -0.39 -0.66 -21.64
N ARG A 183 -0.52 -0.45 -20.33
CA ARG A 183 -1.35 0.62 -19.74
C ARG A 183 -0.58 1.91 -19.48
N ARG A 184 0.73 1.82 -19.23
CA ARG A 184 1.56 2.94 -18.80
C ARG A 184 2.74 3.11 -19.76
N LYS A 185 2.66 4.17 -20.58
CA LYS A 185 3.69 4.50 -21.58
C LYS A 185 4.93 5.15 -20.96
N ASP A 186 4.85 5.53 -19.69
CA ASP A 186 5.95 6.11 -18.92
C ASP A 186 6.94 5.04 -18.40
N LEU A 187 6.57 3.76 -18.53
CA LEU A 187 7.38 2.64 -18.03
C LEU A 187 8.17 1.97 -19.16
N ASP A 188 9.33 1.43 -18.82
CA ASP A 188 10.09 0.56 -19.71
C ASP A 188 10.19 -0.88 -19.16
N LEU A 189 10.74 -1.77 -19.98
CA LEU A 189 10.78 -3.22 -19.71
C LEU A 189 11.54 -3.59 -18.41
N PHE A 190 12.46 -2.73 -17.98
CA PHE A 190 13.32 -3.03 -16.83
C PHE A 190 13.00 -2.16 -15.60
N ASP A 191 11.84 -1.50 -15.62
CA ASP A 191 11.39 -0.71 -14.48
C ASP A 191 10.94 -1.60 -13.33
N TRP A 192 11.03 -1.04 -12.14
CA TRP A 192 10.48 -1.60 -10.92
C TRP A 192 9.29 -0.73 -10.50
N THR A 193 8.14 -1.38 -10.33
CA THR A 193 6.88 -0.70 -9.98
C THR A 193 6.40 -1.14 -8.60
N GLY A 194 5.60 -0.32 -7.98
CA GLY A 194 4.94 -0.69 -6.73
C GLY A 194 3.85 -1.73 -6.97
N LYS A 195 3.90 -2.83 -6.19
CA LYS A 195 2.96 -3.96 -6.36
C LYS A 195 1.87 -3.98 -5.27
N MET A 196 2.11 -3.33 -4.15
CA MET A 196 1.23 -3.38 -2.99
C MET A 196 1.36 -2.08 -2.19
N GLY A 197 0.36 -1.75 -1.38
CA GLY A 197 0.42 -0.66 -0.41
C GLY A 197 0.63 0.72 -1.02
N LEU A 198 1.31 1.59 -0.27
CA LEU A 198 1.67 2.94 -0.71
C LEU A 198 2.57 2.92 -1.94
N GLU A 199 3.47 1.94 -2.03
CA GLU A 199 4.33 1.77 -3.21
C GLU A 199 3.50 1.67 -4.48
N ARG A 200 2.37 1.03 -4.43
CA ARG A 200 1.42 0.92 -5.56
C ARG A 200 0.53 2.15 -5.73
N UNK A 201 0.04 2.62 -4.59
CA UNK A 201 -0.80 3.65 -4.63
C UNK A 201 -0.25 4.79 -5.16
N TYR A 202 0.91 5.13 -4.87
CA TYR A 202 1.66 6.34 -5.23
C TYR A 202 2.80 6.06 -6.23
N ASP A 203 2.80 4.96 -6.93
CA ASP A 203 3.89 4.53 -7.81
C ASP A 203 4.33 5.63 -8.77
N LYS A 204 3.39 6.31 -9.43
CA LYS A 204 3.66 7.36 -10.41
C LYS A 204 4.49 8.51 -9.83
N PHE A 205 4.24 8.87 -8.56
CA PHE A 205 4.96 9.95 -7.89
C PHE A 205 6.32 9.48 -7.35
N LEU A 206 6.37 8.23 -6.90
CA LEU A 206 7.58 7.63 -6.34
C LEU A 206 8.62 7.27 -7.40
N GLN A 207 8.21 6.99 -8.64
CA GLN A 207 9.08 6.43 -9.70
C GLN A 207 10.24 7.35 -10.11
N GLY A 208 10.06 8.66 -10.14
CA GLY A 208 11.04 9.62 -10.64
C GLY A 208 11.14 9.62 -12.17
N GLU A 209 12.11 10.32 -12.69
CA GLU A 209 12.37 10.42 -14.12
C GLU A 209 13.79 9.93 -14.42
N HIS A 210 13.89 8.92 -15.25
CA HIS A 210 15.18 8.34 -15.61
C HIS A 210 16.06 9.35 -16.35
N GLY A 211 17.35 9.33 -16.07
CA GLY A 211 18.35 10.09 -16.81
C GLY A 211 18.76 9.34 -18.06
N ARG A 212 19.53 10.03 -18.90
CA ARG A 212 20.06 9.47 -20.16
C ARG A 212 21.52 9.88 -20.33
N GLU A 213 22.34 8.94 -20.74
CA GLU A 213 23.72 9.21 -21.14
C GLU A 213 23.85 8.95 -22.63
N ILE A 214 24.13 9.98 -23.39
CA ILE A 214 24.28 9.88 -24.86
C ILE A 214 25.73 9.57 -25.18
N VAL A 215 25.94 8.45 -25.87
CA VAL A 215 27.29 7.95 -26.21
C VAL A 215 27.42 7.69 -27.69
N UNK A 216 28.48 7.78 -28.34
CA UNK A 216 28.83 7.49 -29.43
C UNK A 216 29.15 6.23 -29.36
N VAL A 217 28.88 5.59 -30.28
CA VAL A 217 29.26 4.18 -30.41
C VAL A 217 29.95 3.94 -31.77
N ASP A 218 30.79 2.92 -31.85
CA ASP A 218 31.44 2.51 -33.10
C ASP A 218 30.46 1.70 -33.98
N ALA A 219 30.96 1.21 -35.12
CA ALA A 219 30.18 0.40 -36.07
C ALA A 219 29.69 -0.93 -35.47
N ARG A 220 30.31 -1.38 -34.40
CA ARG A 220 29.93 -2.61 -33.66
C ARG A 220 29.01 -2.32 -32.48
N GLY A 221 28.79 -1.02 -32.17
CA GLY A 221 27.94 -0.60 -31.05
C GLY A 221 28.66 -0.35 -29.73
N ALA A 222 29.99 -0.51 -29.70
CA ALA A 222 30.77 -0.28 -28.48
C ALA A 222 30.92 1.23 -28.22
N PRO A 223 30.76 1.69 -26.94
CA PRO A 223 30.88 3.11 -26.61
C PRO A 223 32.31 3.64 -26.86
N ILE A 224 32.41 4.67 -27.70
CA ILE A 224 33.68 5.35 -27.99
C ILE A 224 33.86 6.59 -27.13
N ARG A 225 32.77 7.36 -26.95
CA ARG A 225 32.84 8.65 -26.27
C ARG A 225 31.46 9.03 -25.66
N ARG A 226 31.48 9.52 -24.44
CA ARG A 226 30.32 10.12 -23.79
C ARG A 226 30.17 11.56 -24.29
N LEU A 227 28.98 11.90 -24.79
CA LEU A 227 28.70 13.20 -25.40
C LEU A 227 27.88 14.11 -24.47
N ARG A 228 26.88 13.57 -23.81
CA ARG A 228 25.96 14.34 -22.99
C ARG A 228 25.38 13.44 -21.90
N ARG A 229 25.17 14.03 -20.74
CA ARG A 229 24.49 13.36 -19.61
C ARG A 229 23.30 14.20 -19.16
N GLU A 230 22.15 13.59 -19.14
CA GLU A 230 20.93 14.14 -18.55
C GLU A 230 20.72 13.40 -17.24
N PRO A 231 20.89 14.05 -16.09
CA PRO A 231 20.83 13.35 -14.81
C PRO A 231 19.41 12.84 -14.51
N ALA A 232 19.32 11.69 -13.86
CA ALA A 232 18.06 11.16 -13.35
C ALA A 232 17.48 12.09 -12.27
N GLN A 233 16.16 12.24 -12.25
CA GLN A 233 15.45 13.00 -11.22
C GLN A 233 14.79 12.03 -10.26
N PRO A 234 15.15 12.04 -8.97
CA PRO A 234 14.51 11.16 -7.99
C PRO A 234 13.01 11.38 -7.90
N GLY A 235 12.29 10.35 -7.48
CA GLY A 235 10.85 10.45 -7.23
C GLY A 235 10.52 11.36 -6.06
N GLN A 236 9.25 11.75 -5.96
CA GLN A 236 8.74 12.60 -4.88
C GLN A 236 8.80 11.87 -3.54
N VAL A 237 9.03 12.61 -2.47
CA VAL A 237 9.03 12.10 -1.10
C VAL A 237 7.60 12.12 -0.56
N LEU A 238 7.16 10.99 -0.01
CA LEU A 238 5.87 10.90 0.69
C LEU A 238 6.12 11.02 2.19
N VAL A 239 5.50 12.01 2.83
CA VAL A 239 5.45 12.10 4.29
C VAL A 239 4.11 11.50 4.71
N THR A 240 4.15 10.41 5.48
CA THR A 240 2.94 9.71 5.90
C THR A 240 2.41 10.27 7.21
N THR A 241 1.19 9.88 7.54
CA THR A 241 0.55 10.17 8.83
C THR A 241 0.99 9.17 9.92
N LEU A 242 1.65 8.08 9.54
CA LEU A 242 2.08 7.01 10.45
C LEU A 242 3.03 7.52 11.52
N ASP A 243 2.81 7.06 12.75
CA ASP A 243 3.74 7.26 13.85
C ASP A 243 4.54 5.97 14.03
N LEU A 244 5.83 6.01 13.66
CA LEU A 244 6.69 4.83 13.65
C LEU A 244 6.77 4.14 15.03
N GLU A 245 6.82 4.92 16.10
CA GLU A 245 6.96 4.35 17.46
C GLU A 245 5.67 3.65 17.89
N LEU A 246 4.52 4.24 17.60
CA LEU A 246 3.23 3.61 17.87
C LEU A 246 3.04 2.36 17.00
N GLN A 247 3.49 2.41 15.75
CA GLN A 247 3.43 1.26 14.83
C GLN A 247 4.25 0.09 15.37
N LYS A 248 5.46 0.36 15.90
CA LYS A 248 6.31 -0.66 16.52
C LYS A 248 5.62 -1.35 17.69
N VAL A 249 4.98 -0.56 18.55
CA VAL A 249 4.25 -1.09 19.72
C VAL A 249 3.09 -1.98 19.26
N ALA A 250 2.32 -1.52 18.28
CA ALA A 250 1.16 -2.27 17.76
C ALA A 250 1.58 -3.61 17.12
N GLU A 251 2.63 -3.60 16.30
CA GLU A 251 3.09 -4.83 15.65
C GLU A 251 3.70 -5.82 16.64
N ALA A 252 4.44 -5.32 17.64
CA ALA A 252 4.97 -6.17 18.71
C ALA A 252 3.83 -6.82 19.51
N ALA A 253 2.78 -6.06 19.82
CA ALA A 253 1.62 -6.57 20.56
C ALA A 253 0.82 -7.62 19.78
N LEU A 254 0.84 -7.54 18.44
CA LEU A 254 0.18 -8.52 17.55
C LEU A 254 1.02 -9.76 17.27
N GLN A 255 2.28 -9.78 17.67
CA GLN A 255 3.19 -10.89 17.34
C GLN A 255 2.60 -12.24 17.77
N GLY A 256 2.61 -13.22 16.86
CA GLY A 256 2.05 -14.56 17.10
C GLY A 256 0.54 -14.66 16.96
N LYS A 257 -0.14 -13.56 16.62
CA LYS A 257 -1.60 -13.51 16.47
C LYS A 257 -1.97 -13.24 15.02
N ARG A 258 -3.20 -13.56 14.64
CA ARG A 258 -3.79 -13.15 13.36
C ARG A 258 -4.75 -12.00 13.65
N GLY A 259 -4.40 -10.80 13.24
CA GLY A 259 -5.22 -9.65 13.58
C GLY A 259 -4.71 -8.34 12.99
N ALA A 260 -5.34 -7.26 13.41
CA ALA A 260 -5.01 -5.91 12.94
C ALA A 260 -5.26 -4.87 14.03
N VAL A 261 -4.50 -3.80 13.96
CA VAL A 261 -4.73 -2.57 14.73
C VAL A 261 -4.81 -1.41 13.75
N VAL A 262 -5.84 -0.58 13.89
CA VAL A 262 -5.95 0.70 13.18
C VAL A 262 -6.16 1.79 14.22
N ALA A 263 -5.34 2.83 14.17
CA ALA A 263 -5.51 4.01 15.03
C ALA A 263 -5.54 5.27 14.14
N ILE A 264 -6.51 6.12 14.39
CA ILE A 264 -6.82 7.30 13.56
C ILE A 264 -6.94 8.52 14.49
N ASP A 265 -6.46 9.67 14.05
CA ASP A 265 -6.77 10.94 14.70
C ASP A 265 -8.19 11.34 14.28
N PRO A 266 -9.17 11.34 15.19
CA PRO A 266 -10.57 11.59 14.83
C PRO A 266 -10.81 13.03 14.34
N ARG A 267 -9.88 13.95 14.60
CA ARG A 267 -10.02 15.38 14.27
C ARG A 267 -9.78 15.66 12.78
N ASN A 268 -9.07 14.75 12.07
CA ASN A 268 -8.64 15.03 10.69
C ASN A 268 -8.57 13.78 9.78
N GLY A 269 -8.71 12.57 10.33
CA GLY A 269 -8.64 11.32 9.56
C GLY A 269 -7.23 10.77 9.34
N GLU A 270 -6.18 11.39 9.92
CA GLU A 270 -4.81 10.89 9.81
C GLU A 270 -4.67 9.51 10.46
N VAL A 271 -4.20 8.52 9.70
CA VAL A 271 -3.97 7.16 10.22
C VAL A 271 -2.61 7.14 10.93
N LEU A 272 -2.62 6.97 12.24
CA LEU A 272 -1.43 6.95 13.09
C LEU A 272 -0.77 5.57 13.12
N VAL A 273 -1.59 4.52 13.07
CA VAL A 273 -1.16 3.11 13.11
C VAL A 273 -2.03 2.30 12.15
N MET A 274 -1.38 1.46 11.35
CA MET A 274 -2.07 0.42 10.57
C MET A 274 -1.20 -0.82 10.58
N ALA A 275 -1.46 -1.73 11.51
CA ALA A 275 -0.70 -2.96 11.71
C ALA A 275 -1.55 -4.16 11.35
N SER A 276 -0.93 -5.14 10.71
CA SER A 276 -1.57 -6.41 10.33
C SER A 276 -0.60 -7.55 10.63
N SER A 277 -1.10 -8.66 11.15
CA SER A 277 -0.30 -9.82 11.52
C SER A 277 -1.02 -11.11 11.06
N PRO A 278 -0.27 -12.12 10.60
CA PRO A 278 1.18 -12.16 10.41
C PRO A 278 1.65 -11.23 9.28
N THR A 279 2.96 -11.04 9.19
CA THR A 279 3.56 -10.06 8.27
C THR A 279 4.67 -10.71 7.42
N PHE A 280 5.27 -9.91 6.56
CA PHE A 280 6.35 -10.29 5.64
C PHE A 280 7.39 -9.19 5.60
N ASP A 281 8.56 -9.45 5.01
CA ASP A 281 9.59 -8.43 4.83
C ASP A 281 9.54 -7.93 3.37
N PRO A 282 9.22 -6.64 3.13
CA PRO A 282 9.22 -6.08 1.78
C PRO A 282 10.57 -6.18 1.07
N ASN A 283 11.68 -6.24 1.82
CA ASN A 283 13.03 -6.39 1.27
C ASN A 283 13.18 -7.70 0.49
N TRP A 284 12.36 -8.74 0.79
CA TRP A 284 12.39 -10.00 0.04
C TRP A 284 12.10 -9.80 -1.45
N PHE A 285 11.39 -8.72 -1.79
CA PHE A 285 10.97 -8.43 -3.16
C PHE A 285 11.94 -7.51 -3.90
N SER A 286 12.77 -6.75 -3.18
CA SER A 286 13.63 -5.70 -3.76
C SER A 286 14.65 -6.22 -4.78
N LYS A 287 15.04 -7.48 -4.66
CA LYS A 287 16.00 -8.15 -5.58
C LYS A 287 15.32 -9.20 -6.48
N GLY A 288 13.99 -9.26 -6.43
CA GLY A 288 13.24 -10.38 -7.01
C GLY A 288 13.10 -11.49 -5.99
N ILE A 289 11.86 -11.86 -5.68
CA ILE A 289 11.57 -12.87 -4.66
C ILE A 289 11.92 -14.28 -5.17
N LYS A 290 12.53 -15.07 -4.30
CA LYS A 290 12.86 -16.48 -4.60
C LYS A 290 11.58 -17.28 -4.79
N PRO A 291 11.50 -18.18 -5.81
CA PRO A 291 10.27 -18.95 -6.07
C PRO A 291 9.75 -19.76 -4.87
N GLU A 292 10.65 -20.31 -4.07
CA GLU A 292 10.27 -21.09 -2.88
C GLU A 292 9.60 -20.22 -1.83
N LEU A 293 10.15 -19.03 -1.60
CA LEU A 293 9.59 -18.06 -0.65
C LEU A 293 8.24 -17.53 -1.14
N TRP A 294 8.14 -17.25 -2.45
CA TRP A 294 6.85 -16.82 -3.06
C TRP A 294 5.79 -17.91 -2.87
N ARG A 295 6.11 -19.17 -3.21
CA ARG A 295 5.18 -20.29 -3.02
C ARG A 295 4.74 -20.42 -1.56
N TRP A 296 5.67 -20.27 -0.61
CA TRP A 296 5.34 -20.29 0.82
C TRP A 296 4.38 -19.16 1.18
N LEU A 297 4.66 -17.92 0.74
CA LEU A 297 3.81 -16.75 1.05
C LEU A 297 2.37 -16.91 0.54
N VAL A 298 2.20 -17.40 -0.69
CA VAL A 298 0.86 -17.50 -1.30
C VAL A 298 0.07 -18.70 -0.81
N SER A 299 0.73 -19.78 -0.38
CA SER A 299 0.08 -20.98 0.13
C SER A 299 -0.12 -20.99 1.65
N HIS A 300 0.48 -20.06 2.38
CA HIS A 300 0.43 -20.03 3.84
C HIS A 300 -1.00 -19.76 4.34
N LYS A 301 -1.53 -20.63 5.19
CA LYS A 301 -2.92 -20.58 5.68
C LYS A 301 -3.30 -19.29 6.40
N ALA A 302 -2.33 -18.60 7.00
CA ALA A 302 -2.57 -17.34 7.70
C ALA A 302 -2.43 -16.11 6.80
N HIS A 303 -2.18 -16.29 5.50
CA HIS A 303 -2.12 -15.22 4.49
C HIS A 303 -1.30 -14.00 4.94
N PRO A 304 0.02 -14.13 5.10
CA PRO A 304 0.84 -13.05 5.68
C PRO A 304 0.89 -11.75 4.85
N MET A 305 0.59 -11.82 3.55
CA MET A 305 0.54 -10.63 2.70
C MET A 305 -0.80 -9.89 2.77
N GLN A 306 -1.82 -10.47 3.42
CA GLN A 306 -3.13 -9.83 3.52
C GLN A 306 -3.11 -8.70 4.53
N ASN A 307 -3.47 -7.48 4.10
CA ASN A 307 -3.65 -6.35 5.01
C ASN A 307 -5.00 -6.49 5.72
N ARG A 308 -5.00 -7.10 6.89
CA ARG A 308 -6.22 -7.37 7.67
C ARG A 308 -6.94 -6.10 8.10
N ALA A 309 -6.24 -4.98 8.16
CA ALA A 309 -6.85 -3.71 8.57
C ALA A 309 -7.95 -3.25 7.60
N ILE A 310 -7.79 -3.54 6.30
CA ILE A 310 -8.69 -3.05 5.23
C ILE A 310 -9.27 -4.16 4.35
N ALA A 311 -8.71 -5.37 4.40
CA ALA A 311 -9.06 -6.46 3.47
C ALA A 311 -9.59 -7.72 4.16
N THR A 312 -9.94 -7.62 5.44
CA THR A 312 -10.61 -8.69 6.20
C THR A 312 -11.83 -8.12 6.88
N ALA A 313 -12.98 -8.77 6.73
CA ALA A 313 -14.22 -8.34 7.36
C ALA A 313 -14.82 -9.49 8.16
N HIS A 314 -15.16 -9.20 9.41
CA HIS A 314 -15.81 -10.13 10.35
C HIS A 314 -16.95 -9.44 11.04
N PRO A 315 -17.92 -10.18 11.60
CA PRO A 315 -18.92 -9.56 12.47
C PRO A 315 -18.21 -8.80 13.61
N PRO A 316 -18.58 -7.53 13.84
CA PRO A 316 -17.89 -6.73 14.87
C PRO A 316 -18.32 -7.07 16.31
N GLY A 317 -19.37 -7.86 16.46
CA GLY A 317 -19.89 -8.22 17.77
C GLY A 317 -20.33 -6.99 18.57
N SER A 318 -20.16 -7.06 19.87
CA SER A 318 -20.64 -6.04 20.81
C SER A 318 -20.05 -4.63 20.61
N THR A 319 -19.02 -4.46 19.79
CA THR A 319 -18.55 -3.11 19.42
C THR A 319 -19.61 -2.35 18.64
N PHE A 320 -20.48 -3.05 17.91
CA PHE A 320 -21.60 -2.44 17.16
C PHE A 320 -22.68 -1.85 18.09
N LYS A 321 -22.73 -2.24 19.36
CA LYS A 321 -23.76 -1.75 20.30
C LYS A 321 -23.74 -0.22 20.46
N VAL A 322 -22.57 0.42 20.25
CA VAL A 322 -22.50 1.89 20.27
C VAL A 322 -23.25 2.50 19.08
N VAL A 323 -23.28 1.80 17.95
CA VAL A 323 -24.09 2.20 16.78
C VAL A 323 -25.58 2.07 17.09
N THR A 324 -25.98 0.94 17.69
CA THR A 324 -27.37 0.67 18.07
C THR A 324 -27.85 1.69 19.11
N ALA A 325 -27.03 2.01 20.11
CA ALA A 325 -27.34 3.03 21.13
C ALA A 325 -27.56 4.41 20.47
N THR A 326 -26.62 4.80 19.58
CA THR A 326 -26.71 6.08 18.88
C THR A 326 -28.00 6.16 18.04
N ALA A 327 -28.31 5.11 17.29
CA ALA A 327 -29.54 5.04 16.49
C ALA A 327 -30.79 5.14 17.36
N ALA A 328 -30.84 4.42 18.49
CA ALA A 328 -32.00 4.45 19.38
C ALA A 328 -32.24 5.84 19.98
N LEU A 329 -31.15 6.53 20.33
CA LEU A 329 -31.25 7.90 20.87
C LEU A 329 -31.67 8.90 19.77
N ILE A 330 -31.09 8.81 18.56
CA ILE A 330 -31.41 9.73 17.45
C ILE A 330 -32.88 9.58 17.03
N TYR A 331 -33.36 8.35 16.93
CA TYR A 331 -34.74 8.08 16.49
C TYR A 331 -35.77 8.11 17.62
N GLY A 332 -35.36 8.52 18.85
CA GLY A 332 -36.27 8.66 19.99
C GLY A 332 -36.86 7.34 20.49
N LYS A 333 -36.17 6.22 20.24
CA LYS A 333 -36.61 4.89 20.67
C LYS A 333 -36.13 4.53 22.09
N ALA A 334 -35.22 5.36 22.61
CA ALA A 334 -34.73 5.30 24.00
C ALA A 334 -34.24 6.68 24.41
N THR A 335 -34.19 6.89 25.73
CA THR A 335 -33.52 8.03 26.35
C THR A 335 -32.36 7.50 27.21
N PRO A 336 -31.46 8.36 27.69
CA PRO A 336 -30.43 7.92 28.62
C PRO A 336 -30.96 7.19 29.85
N LYS A 337 -32.20 7.52 30.28
CA LYS A 337 -32.85 6.96 31.47
C LYS A 337 -33.68 5.69 31.19
N THR A 338 -33.81 5.26 29.93
CA THR A 338 -34.55 4.06 29.56
C THR A 338 -33.95 2.83 30.25
N ARG A 339 -34.77 2.16 31.07
CA ARG A 339 -34.38 0.98 31.84
C ARG A 339 -35.02 -0.28 31.27
N ILE A 340 -34.23 -1.35 31.15
CA ILE A 340 -34.68 -2.65 30.67
C ILE A 340 -34.15 -3.71 31.64
N ASN A 341 -35.01 -4.66 31.99
CA ASN A 341 -34.64 -5.76 32.88
C ASN A 341 -34.04 -6.91 32.03
N CYS A 342 -32.83 -7.31 32.37
CA CYS A 342 -32.12 -8.42 31.71
C CYS A 342 -32.15 -9.67 32.60
N GLY A 343 -33.04 -10.59 32.29
CA GLY A 343 -33.14 -11.90 32.95
C GLY A 343 -32.23 -12.98 32.31
N GLY A 344 -31.26 -12.55 31.44
CA GLY A 344 -30.36 -13.47 30.76
C GLY A 344 -30.68 -13.68 29.29
N GLY A 345 -31.57 -12.87 28.72
CA GLY A 345 -31.94 -12.90 27.31
C GLY A 345 -33.38 -12.43 27.10
N ARG A 346 -33.84 -12.55 25.85
CA ARG A 346 -35.25 -12.25 25.54
C ARG A 346 -35.75 -13.12 24.37
N VAL A 347 -37.05 -13.32 24.33
CA VAL A 347 -37.71 -14.00 23.20
C VAL A 347 -37.94 -13.01 22.06
N VAL A 348 -37.57 -13.41 20.85
CA VAL A 348 -37.83 -12.68 19.59
C VAL A 348 -38.49 -13.67 18.64
N GLY A 349 -39.74 -13.42 18.30
CA GLY A 349 -40.55 -14.39 17.57
C GLY A 349 -40.71 -15.67 18.39
N ARG A 350 -40.24 -16.79 17.88
CA ARG A 350 -40.31 -18.12 18.52
C ARG A 350 -38.98 -18.57 19.13
N ARG A 351 -37.94 -17.70 19.11
CA ARG A 351 -36.59 -18.08 19.53
C ARG A 351 -36.16 -17.24 20.72
N PHE A 352 -35.45 -17.88 21.68
CA PHE A 352 -34.80 -17.20 22.80
C PHE A 352 -33.39 -16.77 22.42
N PHE A 353 -33.14 -15.47 22.48
CA PHE A 353 -31.84 -14.84 22.23
C PHE A 353 -31.16 -14.59 23.58
N ARG A 354 -30.04 -15.29 23.81
CA ARG A 354 -29.31 -15.25 25.08
C ARG A 354 -28.55 -13.95 25.26
N CYS A 355 -28.43 -13.53 26.52
CA CYS A 355 -27.40 -12.58 26.95
C CYS A 355 -26.31 -13.37 27.66
N TRP A 356 -25.09 -12.85 27.61
CA TRP A 356 -23.94 -13.57 28.16
C TRP A 356 -23.99 -13.72 29.69
N ARG A 357 -24.80 -12.86 30.37
CA ARG A 357 -25.12 -13.03 31.79
C ARG A 357 -26.45 -12.34 32.12
N ARG A 358 -26.94 -12.53 33.34
CA ARG A 358 -28.10 -11.81 33.88
C ARG A 358 -27.61 -10.50 34.48
N HIS A 359 -28.04 -9.35 33.92
CA HIS A 359 -27.58 -8.02 34.34
C HIS A 359 -28.55 -7.33 35.32
N GLY A 360 -29.78 -7.87 35.48
CA GLY A 360 -30.84 -7.18 36.19
C GLY A 360 -31.31 -5.94 35.44
N THR A 361 -31.77 -4.93 36.14
CA THR A 361 -32.23 -3.68 35.52
C THR A 361 -31.04 -2.79 35.18
N VAL A 362 -30.91 -2.44 33.89
CA VAL A 362 -29.85 -1.60 33.39
C VAL A 362 -30.42 -0.42 32.59
N ASP A 363 -29.77 0.72 32.69
CA ASP A 363 -29.98 1.86 31.79
C ASP A 363 -28.94 1.80 30.66
N MET A 364 -28.93 2.79 29.77
CA MET A 364 -28.06 2.78 28.58
C MET A 364 -26.56 2.80 28.94
N VAL A 365 -26.16 3.63 29.90
CA VAL A 365 -24.75 3.74 30.32
C VAL A 365 -24.26 2.41 30.88
N LYS A 366 -25.02 1.81 31.79
CA LYS A 366 -24.69 0.51 32.38
C LYS A 366 -24.71 -0.60 31.32
N ALA A 367 -25.69 -0.56 30.41
CA ALA A 367 -25.82 -1.59 29.35
C ALA A 367 -24.63 -1.55 28.36
N ILE A 368 -24.14 -0.37 27.99
CA ILE A 368 -22.92 -0.24 27.16
C ILE A 368 -21.71 -0.75 27.95
N GLY A 369 -21.56 -0.27 29.20
CA GLY A 369 -20.39 -0.61 30.05
C GLY A 369 -20.27 -2.09 30.35
N GLN A 370 -21.39 -2.76 30.60
CA GLN A 370 -21.45 -4.20 30.92
C GLN A 370 -21.77 -5.06 29.69
N SER A 371 -21.98 -4.44 28.55
CA SER A 371 -22.24 -5.12 27.26
C SER A 371 -23.50 -6.02 27.30
N CYS A 372 -24.64 -5.50 27.79
CA CYS A 372 -25.88 -6.24 27.94
C CYS A 372 -26.57 -6.50 26.59
N ASP A 373 -26.60 -7.76 26.11
CA ASP A 373 -27.25 -8.11 24.85
C ASP A 373 -28.77 -7.86 24.89
N THR A 374 -29.44 -8.20 25.99
CA THR A 374 -30.88 -8.03 26.14
C THR A 374 -31.31 -6.58 25.90
N TYR A 375 -30.54 -5.62 26.44
CA TYR A 375 -30.80 -4.20 26.26
C TYR A 375 -30.77 -3.85 24.76
N PHE A 376 -29.72 -4.29 24.07
CA PHE A 376 -29.51 -3.94 22.66
C PHE A 376 -30.40 -4.72 21.69
N TYR A 377 -30.80 -5.95 22.00
CA TYR A 377 -31.87 -6.63 21.26
C TYR A 377 -33.16 -5.79 21.30
N THR A 378 -33.51 -5.27 22.49
CA THR A 378 -34.71 -4.47 22.69
C THR A 378 -34.64 -3.16 21.88
N LEU A 379 -33.54 -2.45 21.99
CA LEU A 379 -33.35 -1.18 21.24
C LEU A 379 -33.34 -1.41 19.72
N GLY A 380 -32.61 -2.42 19.26
CA GLY A 380 -32.50 -2.70 17.84
C GLY A 380 -33.84 -3.04 17.20
N LEU A 381 -34.65 -3.83 17.90
CA LEU A 381 -36.00 -4.16 17.43
C LEU A 381 -36.89 -2.92 17.36
N ALA A 382 -36.75 -2.01 18.33
CA ALA A 382 -37.51 -0.75 18.33
C ALA A 382 -37.07 0.22 17.23
N VAL A 383 -35.79 0.24 16.91
CA VAL A 383 -35.21 1.10 15.85
C VAL A 383 -35.56 0.56 14.46
N GLY A 384 -35.35 -0.74 14.26
CA GLY A 384 -35.56 -1.42 12.99
C GLY A 384 -34.32 -1.46 12.12
N PRO A 385 -34.25 -2.43 11.19
CA PRO A 385 -33.01 -2.69 10.44
C PRO A 385 -32.61 -1.55 9.49
N GLU A 386 -33.55 -0.86 8.85
CA GLU A 386 -33.24 0.23 7.92
C GLU A 386 -32.58 1.42 8.62
N ARG A 387 -33.11 1.79 9.81
CA ARG A 387 -32.57 2.91 10.61
C ARG A 387 -31.21 2.54 11.21
N LEU A 388 -31.06 1.28 11.66
CA LEU A 388 -29.75 0.78 12.12
C LEU A 388 -28.72 0.86 10.99
N ALA A 389 -29.07 0.38 9.80
CA ALA A 389 -28.20 0.40 8.64
C ALA A 389 -27.85 1.84 8.23
N HIS A 390 -28.82 2.75 8.31
CA HIS A 390 -28.58 4.16 7.96
C HIS A 390 -27.52 4.79 8.89
N ILE A 391 -27.68 4.67 10.20
CA ILE A 391 -26.70 5.22 11.15
C ILE A 391 -25.34 4.52 11.00
N ALA A 392 -25.34 3.20 10.83
CA ALA A 392 -24.10 2.43 10.59
C ALA A 392 -23.35 2.93 9.35
N SER A 393 -24.07 3.20 8.26
CA SER A 393 -23.47 3.71 7.02
C SER A 393 -22.84 5.09 7.21
N LEU A 394 -23.49 5.95 7.99
CA LEU A 394 -22.95 7.28 8.32
C LEU A 394 -21.72 7.21 9.23
N MET A 395 -21.56 6.10 9.97
CA MET A 395 -20.36 5.87 10.79
C MET A 395 -19.24 5.17 10.00
N GLY A 396 -19.45 4.86 8.70
CA GLY A 396 -18.43 4.33 7.82
C GLY A 396 -18.55 2.85 7.47
N LEU A 397 -19.64 2.18 7.88
CA LEU A 397 -19.83 0.75 7.60
C LEU A 397 -20.50 0.53 6.24
N GLY A 398 -20.24 -0.62 5.63
CA GLY A 398 -20.92 -1.06 4.40
C GLY A 398 -20.40 -0.47 3.10
N ALA A 399 -19.39 0.40 3.15
CA ALA A 399 -18.75 1.01 1.99
C ALA A 399 -17.24 1.09 2.21
N LYS A 400 -16.49 1.24 1.13
CA LYS A 400 -15.06 1.54 1.23
C LYS A 400 -14.88 2.90 1.90
N THR A 401 -13.91 3.02 2.78
CA THR A 401 -13.63 4.27 3.51
C THR A 401 -12.96 5.32 2.62
N GLY A 402 -12.35 4.87 1.51
CA GLY A 402 -11.60 5.75 0.63
C GLY A 402 -10.16 5.97 1.09
N ILE A 403 -9.65 5.10 1.98
CA ILE A 403 -8.24 5.12 2.37
C ILE A 403 -7.34 5.05 1.12
N ASP A 404 -6.24 5.78 1.12
CA ASP A 404 -5.30 5.86 0.00
C ASP A 404 -4.39 4.60 -0.08
N LEU A 405 -5.06 3.44 -0.16
CA LEU A 405 -4.42 2.12 -0.35
C LEU A 405 -5.26 1.27 -1.30
N PRO A 406 -4.61 0.44 -2.11
CA PRO A 406 -5.35 -0.54 -2.91
C PRO A 406 -5.85 -1.71 -2.06
N GLY A 407 -6.87 -2.41 -2.54
CA GLY A 407 -7.32 -3.66 -1.96
C GLY A 407 -8.35 -3.55 -0.83
N GLU A 408 -8.87 -2.35 -0.56
CA GLU A 408 -9.91 -2.16 0.46
C GLU A 408 -11.21 -2.87 0.08
N ILE A 409 -11.84 -3.56 1.07
CA ILE A 409 -13.15 -4.19 0.91
C ILE A 409 -14.20 -3.43 1.72
N LYS A 410 -15.46 -3.56 1.31
CA LYS A 410 -16.58 -2.79 1.89
C LYS A 410 -17.29 -3.49 3.08
N GLY A 411 -16.98 -4.76 3.34
CA GLY A 411 -17.75 -5.53 4.33
C GLY A 411 -19.19 -5.74 3.88
N VAL A 412 -20.06 -6.10 4.82
CA VAL A 412 -21.50 -6.29 4.57
C VAL A 412 -22.31 -5.49 5.61
N LEU A 413 -23.14 -4.59 5.14
CA LEU A 413 -24.14 -3.89 5.96
C LEU A 413 -25.50 -4.40 5.50
N PRO A 414 -26.10 -5.34 6.27
CA PRO A 414 -27.32 -6.01 5.83
C PRO A 414 -28.55 -5.11 5.99
N SER A 415 -29.57 -5.38 5.17
CA SER A 415 -30.88 -4.74 5.24
C SER A 415 -31.92 -5.72 4.67
N PRO A 416 -33.22 -5.47 4.88
CA PRO A 416 -34.25 -6.30 4.27
C PRO A 416 -34.10 -6.40 2.74
N LYS A 417 -33.78 -5.29 2.08
CA LYS A 417 -33.54 -5.25 0.64
C LYS A 417 -32.34 -6.14 0.26
N TRP A 418 -31.20 -5.96 0.95
CA TRP A 418 -29.96 -6.74 0.73
C TRP A 418 -30.21 -8.23 0.89
N LYS A 419 -30.92 -8.66 1.94
CA LYS A 419 -31.21 -10.08 2.19
C LYS A 419 -32.07 -10.68 1.08
N ARG A 420 -33.09 -9.94 0.64
CA ARG A 420 -33.98 -10.37 -0.45
C ARG A 420 -33.20 -10.55 -1.75
N GLU A 421 -32.34 -9.60 -2.07
CA GLU A 421 -31.51 -9.65 -3.30
C GLU A 421 -30.49 -10.79 -3.26
N ARG A 422 -29.84 -11.00 -2.11
CA ARG A 422 -28.73 -11.94 -1.96
C ARG A 422 -29.16 -13.38 -1.76
N TYR A 423 -30.23 -13.60 -0.91
CA TYR A 423 -30.66 -14.92 -0.49
C TYR A 423 -32.07 -15.29 -0.95
N ARG A 424 -32.84 -14.37 -1.52
CA ARG A 424 -34.24 -14.56 -1.92
C ARG A 424 -35.14 -14.87 -0.71
N GLU A 425 -34.78 -14.33 0.46
CA GLU A 425 -35.48 -14.55 1.73
C GLU A 425 -35.97 -13.24 2.31
N ARG A 426 -37.06 -13.31 3.09
CA ARG A 426 -37.56 -12.15 3.84
C ARG A 426 -36.70 -11.93 5.09
N TRP A 427 -36.75 -10.71 5.59
CA TRP A 427 -36.10 -10.31 6.85
C TRP A 427 -36.99 -10.70 8.02
N TYR A 428 -36.40 -11.19 9.10
CA TYR A 428 -37.09 -11.59 10.32
C TYR A 428 -36.62 -10.74 11.51
N GLY A 429 -37.43 -10.69 12.60
CA GLY A 429 -37.05 -10.04 13.85
C GLY A 429 -35.71 -10.56 14.41
N GLY A 430 -35.44 -11.86 14.24
CA GLY A 430 -34.17 -12.47 14.65
C GLY A 430 -32.95 -11.90 13.89
N ASP A 431 -33.13 -11.53 12.62
CA ASP A 431 -32.06 -10.88 11.85
C ASP A 431 -31.73 -9.50 12.47
N THR A 432 -32.78 -8.74 12.85
CA THR A 432 -32.61 -7.44 13.53
C THR A 432 -31.92 -7.63 14.87
N ALA A 433 -32.36 -8.63 15.68
CA ALA A 433 -31.76 -8.90 16.98
C ALA A 433 -30.25 -9.21 16.83
N ASN A 434 -29.88 -10.08 15.89
CA ASN A 434 -28.48 -10.39 15.63
C ASN A 434 -27.70 -9.14 15.20
N MET A 435 -28.25 -8.38 14.24
CA MET A 435 -27.61 -7.16 13.74
C MET A 435 -27.35 -6.15 14.86
N SER A 436 -28.33 -5.99 15.79
CA SER A 436 -28.25 -5.00 16.86
C SER A 436 -27.10 -5.23 17.85
N ILE A 437 -26.54 -6.45 17.89
CA ILE A 437 -25.36 -6.77 18.70
C ILE A 437 -24.12 -7.08 17.84
N GLY A 438 -24.16 -6.71 16.53
CA GLY A 438 -23.02 -6.85 15.64
C GLY A 438 -22.78 -8.27 15.12
N GLN A 439 -23.82 -9.07 15.04
CA GLN A 439 -23.77 -10.47 14.59
C GLN A 439 -24.64 -10.68 13.35
N GLY A 440 -24.82 -11.92 12.96
CA GLY A 440 -25.63 -12.27 11.80
C GLY A 440 -24.89 -11.99 10.48
N TYR A 441 -25.55 -11.32 9.56
CA TYR A 441 -24.99 -11.01 8.23
C TYR A 441 -24.02 -9.83 8.23
N LEU A 442 -23.97 -9.05 9.30
CA LEU A 442 -23.13 -7.86 9.41
C LEU A 442 -21.65 -8.27 9.45
N SER A 443 -20.84 -7.65 8.60
CA SER A 443 -19.39 -7.78 8.71
C SER A 443 -18.71 -6.43 8.44
N ALA A 444 -17.65 -6.15 9.18
CA ALA A 444 -16.91 -4.89 9.11
C ALA A 444 -15.41 -5.16 9.11
N THR A 445 -14.66 -4.26 8.47
CA THR A 445 -13.19 -4.27 8.53
C THR A 445 -12.73 -3.52 9.78
N PRO A 446 -11.50 -3.78 10.27
CA PRO A 446 -10.95 -3.02 11.40
C PRO A 446 -10.94 -1.50 11.18
N ILE A 447 -10.61 -1.04 9.96
CA ILE A 447 -10.63 0.41 9.68
C ILE A 447 -12.05 0.99 9.80
N GLN A 448 -13.06 0.25 9.36
CA GLN A 448 -14.46 0.69 9.50
C GLN A 448 -14.85 0.81 10.99
N MET A 449 -14.44 -0.14 11.81
CA MET A 449 -14.75 -0.08 13.25
C MET A 449 -13.94 1.03 13.96
N ALA A 450 -12.72 1.34 13.47
CA ALA A 450 -11.99 2.53 13.93
C ALA A 450 -12.76 3.82 13.59
N LEU A 451 -13.40 3.88 12.41
CA LEU A 451 -14.24 5.03 12.04
C LEU A 451 -15.47 5.14 12.95
N VAL A 452 -16.04 4.03 13.38
CA VAL A 452 -17.14 4.07 14.38
C VAL A 452 -16.66 4.74 15.67
N ALA A 453 -15.46 4.38 16.15
CA ALA A 453 -14.86 5.05 17.32
C ALA A 453 -14.64 6.54 17.06
N CYS A 454 -14.15 6.91 15.87
CA CYS A 454 -13.98 8.32 15.45
C CYS A 454 -15.30 9.07 15.45
N ALA A 455 -16.38 8.47 14.96
CA ALA A 455 -17.70 9.09 14.89
C ALA A 455 -18.20 9.46 16.29
N ILE A 456 -18.06 8.56 17.25
CA ILE A 456 -18.46 8.80 18.65
C ILE A 456 -17.54 9.87 19.27
N ALA A 457 -16.23 9.72 19.10
CA ALA A 457 -15.22 10.63 19.67
C ALA A 457 -15.44 12.07 19.18
N ASN A 458 -15.79 12.25 17.91
CA ASN A 458 -15.87 13.53 17.21
C ASN A 458 -17.31 14.03 17.01
N ASN A 459 -18.23 13.56 17.87
CA ASN A 459 -19.64 14.01 17.92
C ASN A 459 -20.32 13.93 16.53
N GLY A 460 -20.10 12.82 15.82
CA GLY A 460 -20.78 12.51 14.57
C GLY A 460 -20.07 13.00 13.31
N VAL A 461 -18.93 13.66 13.43
CA VAL A 461 -18.12 14.05 12.24
C VAL A 461 -17.11 12.95 11.95
N VAL A 462 -17.18 12.38 10.74
CA VAL A 462 -16.30 11.30 10.30
C VAL A 462 -15.47 11.80 9.13
N TYR A 463 -14.16 11.82 9.32
CA TYR A 463 -13.21 12.19 8.25
C TYR A 463 -12.80 10.96 7.46
N GLN A 464 -12.51 11.17 6.17
CA GLN A 464 -11.93 10.14 5.31
C GLN A 464 -10.54 9.79 5.83
N PRO A 465 -10.26 8.51 6.14
CA PRO A 465 -8.93 8.14 6.61
C PRO A 465 -7.91 8.25 5.47
N HIS A 466 -6.71 8.70 5.81
CA HIS A 466 -5.63 8.81 4.82
C HIS A 466 -4.28 8.52 5.48
N LEU A 467 -3.33 8.02 4.67
CA LEU A 467 -1.97 7.64 5.09
C LEU A 467 -0.91 8.64 4.64
N VAL A 468 -1.16 9.39 3.55
CA VAL A 468 -0.20 10.39 3.09
C VAL A 468 -0.64 11.76 3.59
N LYS A 469 0.26 12.43 4.31
CA LYS A 469 0.06 13.77 4.87
C LYS A 469 0.44 14.84 3.85
N GLU A 470 1.62 14.64 3.19
CA GLU A 470 2.08 15.58 2.17
C GLU A 470 3.05 14.90 1.20
N ARG A 471 3.15 15.48 0.00
CA ARG A 471 4.15 15.12 -1.01
C ARG A 471 5.16 16.23 -1.12
N ARG A 472 6.44 15.87 -1.17
CA ARG A 472 7.55 16.82 -1.30
C ARG A 472 8.39 16.49 -2.53
N SER A 473 9.03 17.51 -3.10
CA SER A 473 10.09 17.30 -4.09
C SER A 473 11.32 16.69 -3.41
N PRO A 474 12.25 16.13 -4.19
CA PRO A 474 13.48 15.54 -3.61
C PRO A 474 14.31 16.52 -2.77
N ASP A 475 14.23 17.82 -3.05
CA ASP A 475 14.92 18.86 -2.28
C ASP A 475 14.14 19.33 -1.03
N GLY A 476 12.99 18.70 -0.76
CA GLY A 476 12.22 18.92 0.47
C GLY A 476 11.09 19.93 0.39
N LYS A 477 10.88 20.58 -0.77
CA LYS A 477 9.80 21.55 -0.95
C LYS A 477 8.44 20.84 -0.97
N VAL A 478 7.48 21.34 -0.21
CA VAL A 478 6.11 20.79 -0.18
C VAL A 478 5.42 21.07 -1.52
N LEU A 479 5.02 20.02 -2.21
CA LEU A 479 4.28 20.07 -3.48
C LEU A 479 2.77 20.01 -3.25
N GLU A 480 2.34 19.22 -2.27
CA GLU A 480 0.93 19.04 -1.94
C GLU A 480 0.78 18.67 -0.46
N ARG A 481 -0.22 19.25 0.18
CA ARG A 481 -0.71 18.82 1.51
C ARG A 481 -2.09 18.22 1.35
N VAL A 482 -2.32 17.09 2.02
CA VAL A 482 -3.64 16.46 2.03
C VAL A 482 -4.49 17.17 3.08
N GLU A 483 -5.56 17.82 2.62
CA GLU A 483 -6.50 18.49 3.54
C GLU A 483 -7.52 17.49 4.08
N PRO A 484 -7.88 17.59 5.36
CA PRO A 484 -8.91 16.73 5.94
C PRO A 484 -10.24 16.84 5.17
N LYS A 485 -10.77 15.68 4.78
CA LYS A 485 -12.03 15.61 4.03
C LYS A 485 -13.09 14.95 4.89
N VAL A 486 -14.21 15.67 5.13
CA VAL A 486 -15.35 15.11 5.86
C VAL A 486 -16.04 14.07 4.97
N LEU A 487 -16.15 12.85 5.47
CA LEU A 487 -16.82 11.75 4.80
C LEU A 487 -18.33 11.78 5.11
N HIS A 488 -18.66 11.91 6.38
CA HIS A 488 -20.06 11.95 6.87
C HIS A 488 -20.21 12.91 8.05
N ARG A 489 -21.42 13.46 8.19
CA ARG A 489 -21.87 14.21 9.38
C ARG A 489 -23.18 13.60 9.89
N ILE A 490 -23.20 13.23 11.15
CA ILE A 490 -24.41 12.74 11.82
C ILE A 490 -24.90 13.88 12.72
N HIS A 491 -26.01 14.49 12.34
CA HIS A 491 -26.60 15.57 13.11
C HIS A 491 -27.42 15.00 14.26
N ALA A 492 -26.98 15.26 15.48
CA ALA A 492 -27.66 14.81 16.71
C ALA A 492 -27.34 15.76 17.86
N PRO A 493 -28.24 15.90 18.85
CA PRO A 493 -27.94 16.69 20.04
C PRO A 493 -26.70 16.16 20.77
N ALA A 494 -25.99 17.05 21.46
CA ALA A 494 -24.80 16.70 22.25
C ALA A 494 -25.10 15.59 23.29
N SER A 495 -26.31 15.56 23.79
CA SER A 495 -26.75 14.55 24.77
C SER A 495 -26.65 13.11 24.24
N VAL A 496 -26.85 12.92 22.93
CA VAL A 496 -26.71 11.61 22.26
C VAL A 496 -25.25 11.13 22.38
N TRP A 497 -24.31 11.97 21.93
CA TRP A 497 -22.90 11.64 21.96
C TRP A 497 -22.38 11.45 23.38
N ASN A 498 -22.77 12.37 24.29
CA ASN A 498 -22.36 12.32 25.70
C ASN A 498 -22.83 11.02 26.37
N THR A 499 -24.06 10.58 26.08
CA THR A 499 -24.61 9.34 26.65
C THR A 499 -23.78 8.12 26.20
N VAL A 500 -23.50 8.02 24.90
CA VAL A 500 -22.71 6.90 24.35
C VAL A 500 -21.30 6.94 24.94
N LYS A 501 -20.66 8.12 24.99
CA LYS A 501 -19.33 8.29 25.59
C LYS A 501 -19.31 7.87 27.06
N GLN A 502 -20.33 8.24 27.84
CA GLN A 502 -20.46 7.83 29.25
C GLN A 502 -20.55 6.30 29.37
N GLY A 503 -21.29 5.64 28.46
CA GLY A 503 -21.36 4.17 28.42
C GLY A 503 -19.99 3.54 28.09
N MET A 504 -19.24 4.15 27.17
CA MET A 504 -17.91 3.68 26.82
C MET A 504 -16.88 3.94 27.94
N LEU A 505 -17.06 5.02 28.70
CA LEU A 505 -16.29 5.28 29.93
C LEU A 505 -16.64 4.25 31.02
N ALA A 506 -17.93 3.87 31.14
CA ALA A 506 -18.37 2.87 32.11
C ALA A 506 -17.78 1.48 31.84
N ALA A 507 -17.43 1.17 30.58
CA ALA A 507 -16.72 -0.07 30.23
C ALA A 507 -15.33 -0.14 30.89
N VAL A 508 -14.69 1.01 31.10
CA VAL A 508 -13.36 1.11 31.72
C VAL A 508 -13.47 1.36 33.21
N TYR A 509 -14.28 2.32 33.65
CA TYR A 509 -14.31 2.82 35.04
C TYR A 509 -15.51 2.39 35.82
N GLY A 510 -16.57 1.90 35.19
CA GLY A 510 -17.83 1.54 35.85
C GLY A 510 -17.81 0.14 36.48
N PRO A 511 -18.74 -0.11 37.40
CA PRO A 511 -18.84 -1.43 38.01
C PRO A 511 -19.23 -2.49 36.98
N GLY A 512 -18.47 -3.59 36.94
CA GLY A 512 -18.67 -4.67 35.98
C GLY A 512 -18.26 -4.33 34.56
N GLY A 513 -17.48 -3.27 34.36
CA GLY A 513 -17.00 -2.85 33.07
C GLY A 513 -16.10 -3.91 32.41
N THR A 514 -16.22 -4.03 31.08
CA THR A 514 -15.56 -5.10 30.31
C THR A 514 -14.10 -4.78 29.90
N ALA A 515 -13.67 -3.52 30.12
CA ALA A 515 -12.32 -3.05 29.73
C ALA A 515 -11.58 -2.40 30.92
N ARG A 516 -11.82 -2.89 32.14
CA ARG A 516 -11.26 -2.32 33.38
C ARG A 516 -9.72 -2.32 33.42
N LEU A 517 -9.08 -3.17 32.63
CA LEU A 517 -7.62 -3.22 32.51
C LEU A 517 -7.01 -1.86 32.10
N LEU A 518 -7.80 -0.99 31.49
CA LEU A 518 -7.35 0.34 31.02
C LEU A 518 -7.48 1.44 32.10
N ALA A 519 -8.08 1.13 33.25
CA ALA A 519 -8.41 2.14 34.26
C ALA A 519 -7.19 2.78 34.92
N ASP A 520 -6.03 2.13 34.87
CA ASP A 520 -4.77 2.61 35.45
C ASP A 520 -3.93 3.48 34.51
N LEU A 521 -4.40 3.66 33.26
CA LEU A 521 -3.67 4.50 32.29
C LEU A 521 -3.71 5.98 32.72
N PRO A 522 -2.63 6.73 32.40
CA PRO A 522 -2.55 8.16 32.79
C PRO A 522 -3.48 9.09 31.99
N ILE A 523 -4.19 8.55 30.99
CA ILE A 523 -5.19 9.28 30.19
C ILE A 523 -6.54 8.55 30.31
N LYS A 524 -7.64 9.30 30.27
CA LYS A 524 -8.98 8.72 30.29
C LYS A 524 -9.29 8.05 28.95
N VAL A 525 -9.73 6.81 29.00
CA VAL A 525 -10.08 6.01 27.82
C VAL A 525 -11.55 5.67 27.84
N ALA A 526 -12.23 5.87 26.72
CA ALA A 526 -13.59 5.39 26.48
C ALA A 526 -13.51 4.23 25.48
N GLY A 527 -14.12 3.08 25.77
CA GLY A 527 -13.98 1.92 24.91
C GLY A 527 -15.16 0.97 24.92
N LYS A 528 -15.15 0.03 23.98
CA LYS A 528 -16.18 -1.02 23.88
C LYS A 528 -15.54 -2.30 23.40
N THR A 529 -15.67 -3.35 24.20
CA THR A 529 -15.22 -4.71 23.84
C THR A 529 -16.26 -5.39 22.95
N GLY A 530 -15.78 -6.33 22.13
CA GLY A 530 -16.63 -7.19 21.33
C GLY A 530 -16.04 -8.59 21.22
N SER A 531 -16.92 -9.57 21.04
CA SER A 531 -16.56 -10.94 20.75
C SER A 531 -17.57 -11.42 19.71
N SER A 532 -17.10 -11.98 18.61
CA SER A 532 -18.01 -12.39 17.54
C SER A 532 -17.81 -13.84 17.15
N GLU A 533 -18.90 -14.56 17.03
CA GLU A 533 -18.91 -15.93 16.55
C GLU A 533 -18.83 -15.94 15.01
N HIS A 534 -18.11 -16.89 14.45
CA HIS A 534 -18.04 -17.07 13.01
C HIS A 534 -18.30 -18.53 12.61
N ARG A 535 -18.04 -19.45 13.52
CA ARG A 535 -18.23 -20.89 13.30
C ARG A 535 -18.51 -21.58 14.64
N LYS A 536 -19.51 -22.45 14.65
CA LYS A 536 -19.88 -23.21 15.84
C LYS A 536 -18.68 -24.00 16.37
N GLY A 537 -18.38 -23.83 17.66
CA GLY A 537 -17.29 -24.53 18.34
C GLY A 537 -15.91 -23.92 18.17
N ALA A 538 -15.75 -22.88 17.33
CA ALA A 538 -14.49 -22.14 17.20
C ALA A 538 -14.41 -21.01 18.26
N LYS A 539 -13.18 -20.60 18.58
CA LYS A 539 -12.98 -19.40 19.39
C LYS A 539 -13.52 -18.17 18.66
N THR A 540 -14.06 -17.24 19.40
CA THR A 540 -14.60 -15.99 18.84
C THR A 540 -13.48 -15.08 18.33
N HIS A 541 -13.82 -14.18 17.42
CA HIS A 541 -12.94 -13.06 17.08
C HIS A 541 -13.02 -12.03 18.21
N ALA A 542 -11.86 -11.58 18.68
CA ALA A 542 -11.75 -10.57 19.74
C ALA A 542 -11.69 -9.17 19.12
N TRP A 543 -12.55 -8.27 19.59
CA TRP A 543 -12.62 -6.89 19.09
C TRP A 543 -12.56 -5.90 20.26
N PHE A 544 -11.97 -4.74 20.01
CA PHE A 544 -12.02 -3.60 20.92
C PHE A 544 -11.93 -2.32 20.12
N ILE A 545 -12.83 -1.38 20.39
CA ILE A 545 -12.74 -0.01 19.86
C ILE A 545 -12.64 0.95 21.05
N ALA A 546 -11.90 2.05 20.86
CA ALA A 546 -11.67 3.03 21.91
C ALA A 546 -11.28 4.37 21.34
N PHE A 547 -11.39 5.41 22.16
CA PHE A 547 -10.77 6.70 21.88
C PHE A 547 -10.22 7.29 23.18
N ALA A 548 -9.23 8.16 23.03
CA ALA A 548 -8.53 8.80 24.15
C ALA A 548 -7.85 10.08 23.69
N PRO A 549 -7.57 11.03 24.59
CA PRO A 549 -8.23 11.19 25.90
C PRO A 549 -9.73 11.40 25.75
N ALA A 550 -10.53 10.86 26.64
CA ALA A 550 -11.99 10.89 26.50
C ALA A 550 -12.57 12.31 26.41
N ASP A 551 -11.93 13.25 27.11
CA ASP A 551 -12.37 14.66 27.16
C ASP A 551 -11.98 15.46 25.92
N ASN A 552 -10.88 15.07 25.23
CA ASN A 552 -10.34 15.74 24.05
C ASN A 552 -9.71 14.68 23.15
N PRO A 553 -10.51 13.90 22.43
CA PRO A 553 -10.01 12.75 21.66
C PRO A 553 -8.97 13.12 20.60
N GLN A 554 -7.83 12.46 20.65
CA GLN A 554 -6.71 12.64 19.73
C GLN A 554 -6.31 11.33 19.07
N ILE A 555 -6.76 10.19 19.59
CA ILE A 555 -6.59 8.87 18.99
C ILE A 555 -7.88 8.09 19.14
N ALA A 556 -8.33 7.45 18.07
CA ALA A 556 -9.42 6.48 18.08
C ALA A 556 -8.89 5.22 17.42
N LEU A 557 -9.14 4.05 18.00
CA LEU A 557 -8.55 2.82 17.52
C LEU A 557 -9.51 1.64 17.49
N CYS A 558 -9.15 0.66 16.68
CA CYS A 558 -9.75 -0.66 16.64
C CYS A 558 -8.66 -1.72 16.71
N VAL A 559 -8.85 -2.68 17.58
CA VAL A 559 -8.04 -3.90 17.65
C VAL A 559 -8.95 -5.08 17.31
N MET A 560 -8.50 -5.94 16.39
CA MET A 560 -9.23 -7.17 16.03
C MET A 560 -8.23 -8.33 15.99
N VAL A 561 -8.55 -9.44 16.66
CA VAL A 561 -7.73 -10.65 16.63
C VAL A 561 -8.61 -11.84 16.29
N GLU A 562 -8.27 -12.53 15.21
CA GLU A 562 -9.04 -13.68 14.72
C GLU A 562 -8.92 -14.91 15.65
N GLU A 563 -10.03 -15.57 15.91
CA GLU A 563 -10.11 -16.86 16.64
C GLU A 563 -9.30 -16.85 17.94
N ALA A 564 -9.37 -15.78 18.70
CA ALA A 564 -8.52 -15.56 19.87
C ALA A 564 -9.27 -15.63 21.21
N GLY A 565 -10.59 -15.53 21.19
CA GLY A 565 -11.40 -15.51 22.42
C GLY A 565 -12.10 -14.17 22.64
N HIS A 566 -12.17 -13.73 23.89
CA HIS A 566 -12.92 -12.53 24.24
C HIS A 566 -12.13 -11.23 24.07
N GLY A 567 -12.82 -10.18 23.61
CA GLY A 567 -12.23 -8.87 23.39
C GLY A 567 -11.55 -8.29 24.63
N GLY A 568 -12.17 -8.44 25.78
CA GLY A 568 -11.61 -7.97 27.05
C GLY A 568 -10.31 -8.65 27.46
N GLU A 569 -10.12 -9.91 27.06
CA GLU A 569 -8.96 -10.72 27.43
C GLU A 569 -7.81 -10.62 26.43
N VAL A 570 -8.11 -10.36 25.16
CA VAL A 570 -7.11 -10.42 24.08
C VAL A 570 -6.91 -9.05 23.42
N ALA A 571 -7.97 -8.36 23.01
CA ALA A 571 -7.88 -7.09 22.30
C ALA A 571 -7.56 -5.92 23.23
N VAL A 572 -8.12 -5.88 24.45
CA VAL A 572 -7.87 -4.81 25.42
C VAL A 572 -6.40 -4.72 25.83
N PRO A 573 -5.69 -5.81 26.15
CA PRO A 573 -4.26 -5.74 26.46
C PRO A 573 -3.41 -5.14 25.33
N ILE A 574 -3.75 -5.45 24.08
CA ILE A 574 -3.07 -4.88 22.90
C ILE A 574 -3.31 -3.37 22.86
N ALA A 575 -4.58 -2.94 23.00
CA ALA A 575 -4.94 -1.53 23.03
C ALA A 575 -4.24 -0.79 24.18
N LYS A 576 -4.10 -1.43 25.34
CA LYS A 576 -3.42 -0.86 26.53
C LYS A 576 -1.98 -0.46 26.20
N GLN A 577 -1.23 -1.34 25.53
CA GLN A 577 0.16 -1.05 25.16
C GLN A 577 0.26 0.18 24.23
N ILE A 578 -0.64 0.27 23.25
CA ILE A 578 -0.66 1.38 22.29
C ILE A 578 -1.05 2.69 23.00
N LEU A 579 -2.08 2.65 23.83
CA LEU A 579 -2.56 3.83 24.55
C LEU A 579 -1.56 4.30 25.60
N GLN A 580 -0.81 3.39 26.24
CA GLN A 580 0.28 3.71 27.16
C GLN A 580 1.39 4.47 26.43
N ALA A 581 1.80 3.98 25.25
CA ALA A 581 2.82 4.64 24.42
C ALA A 581 2.33 6.02 23.96
N PHE A 582 1.06 6.12 23.57
CA PHE A 582 0.45 7.38 23.16
C PHE A 582 0.42 8.39 24.32
N ALA A 583 0.04 7.95 25.52
CA ALA A 583 -0.01 8.79 26.72
C ALA A 583 1.38 9.37 27.06
N SER A 584 2.42 8.54 26.95
CA SER A 584 3.81 8.97 27.18
C SER A 584 4.21 10.08 26.19
N LYS A 585 3.80 9.97 24.93
CA LYS A 585 4.06 11.01 23.92
C LYS A 585 3.35 12.33 24.24
N LEU A 586 2.13 12.28 24.73
CA LEU A 586 1.39 13.50 25.13
C LEU A 586 2.09 14.21 26.28
N GLN A 587 2.57 13.47 27.28
CA GLN A 587 3.29 14.05 28.42
C GLN A 587 4.58 14.76 27.98
N VAL A 588 5.33 14.16 27.06
CA VAL A 588 6.56 14.76 26.52
C VAL A 588 6.23 16.05 25.75
N ALA A 589 5.17 16.04 24.94
CA ALA A 589 4.76 17.22 24.17
C ALA A 589 4.34 18.37 25.08
N ASP A 590 3.61 18.10 26.17
CA ASP A 590 3.19 19.11 27.15
C ASP A 590 4.41 19.74 27.83
N ILE A 591 5.40 18.94 28.25
CA ILE A 591 6.65 19.42 28.87
C ILE A 591 7.40 20.32 27.89
N ALA A 592 7.53 19.91 26.62
CA ALA A 592 8.22 20.69 25.59
C ALA A 592 7.55 22.06 25.36
N THR A 593 6.23 22.08 25.36
CA THR A 593 5.45 23.33 25.18
C THR A 593 5.68 24.29 26.35
N ILE A 594 5.70 23.79 27.57
CA ILE A 594 5.95 24.60 28.77
C ILE A 594 7.38 25.17 28.76
N SER A 595 8.36 24.41 28.30
CA SER A 595 9.76 24.84 28.25
C SER A 595 10.02 25.95 27.20
N VAL A 596 9.27 25.97 26.12
CA VAL A 596 9.38 26.98 25.03
C VAL A 596 8.67 28.29 25.43
N SER A 597 7.68 28.23 26.33
CA SER A 597 6.90 29.39 26.75
C SER A 597 7.56 30.15 27.94
N ARG A 598 8.69 29.67 28.45
CA ARG A 598 9.52 30.30 29.46
C ARG A 598 10.77 30.89 28.83
#